data_29e3e330c8f51d232a39f211669d8e1f
#
_entry.id   29e3e330c8f51d232a39f211669d8e1f
#
_cell.length_a   1.000
_cell.length_b   1.000
_cell.length_c   1.000
_cell.angle_alpha   90.00
_cell.angle_beta   90.00
_cell.angle_gamma   90.00
#
_symmetry.space_group_name_H-M   'P 1'
#
loop_
_entity.id
_entity.type
_entity.pdbx_description
1 polymer ?
#
loop_
_entity_poly.entity_id
_entity_poly.type
_entity_poly.pdbx_seq_one_letter_code
_entity_poly.pdbx_strand_id
1 'polypeptide(L)'
;QRRCLIPADCYYEWQKTGQGKQQYEIAPTDVNGFFLAGIYRIEQGRPVFSILTKDPVESIAFIHNRMPVILPKEAMSDWLNPRFNGVEILSAALRKMTFCHCQ
;
A
#
# COMPACT_ATOMS: atom_id res chain seq x y z
N GLN A 1 -2.60 3.26 -18.51
CA GLN A 1 -1.55 2.88 -17.56
C GLN A 1 -1.63 1.41 -17.23
N ARG A 2 -0.49 0.81 -17.11
CA ARG A 2 -0.39 -0.60 -16.77
C ARG A 2 -0.43 -0.78 -15.27
N ARG A 3 -1.24 -1.73 -14.83
CA ARG A 3 -1.40 -2.04 -13.42
C ARG A 3 -0.52 -3.20 -13.02
N CYS A 4 -0.04 -3.19 -11.78
CA CYS A 4 0.77 -4.27 -11.26
C CYS A 4 0.48 -4.48 -9.78
N LEU A 5 1.00 -5.57 -9.24
CA LEU A 5 0.90 -5.92 -7.83
C LEU A 5 2.31 -6.04 -7.29
N ILE A 6 2.56 -5.44 -6.14
CA ILE A 6 3.86 -5.51 -5.47
C ILE A 6 3.69 -6.34 -4.19
N PRO A 7 4.34 -7.51 -4.09
CA PRO A 7 4.23 -8.33 -2.90
C PRO A 7 5.02 -7.75 -1.74
N ALA A 8 4.49 -7.90 -0.54
CA ALA A 8 5.15 -7.43 0.69
C ALA A 8 4.67 -8.24 1.89
N ASP A 9 5.48 -8.28 2.93
CA ASP A 9 5.10 -8.84 4.23
C ASP A 9 4.78 -7.74 5.22
N CYS A 10 5.34 -6.56 5.02
CA CYS A 10 5.10 -5.38 5.82
C CYS A 10 5.58 -4.17 5.02
N TYR A 11 5.33 -2.99 5.54
CA TYR A 11 5.99 -1.80 5.02
C TYR A 11 6.40 -0.90 6.18
N TYR A 12 7.33 -0.01 5.93
CA TYR A 12 7.88 0.88 6.95
C TYR A 12 7.48 2.30 6.64
N GLU A 13 7.21 3.06 7.70
CA GLU A 13 6.91 4.47 7.58
C GLU A 13 7.49 5.22 8.77
N TRP A 14 7.77 6.49 8.55
CA TRP A 14 8.38 7.34 9.55
C TRP A 14 7.38 8.35 10.07
N GLN A 15 7.21 8.37 11.39
CA GLN A 15 6.48 9.42 12.06
C GLN A 15 7.44 10.56 12.37
N LYS A 16 7.09 11.77 11.98
CA LYS A 16 7.85 12.95 12.40
C LYS A 16 7.48 13.30 13.83
N THR A 17 8.50 13.44 14.66
CA THR A 17 8.33 13.82 16.07
C THR A 17 9.07 15.10 16.34
N GLY A 18 8.85 15.70 17.52
CA GLY A 18 9.58 16.91 17.91
C GLY A 18 11.08 16.68 18.11
N GLN A 19 11.52 15.42 18.17
CA GLN A 19 12.90 15.03 18.40
C GLN A 19 13.51 14.25 17.24
N GLY A 20 12.87 14.29 16.05
CA GLY A 20 13.36 13.58 14.87
C GLY A 20 12.28 12.73 14.22
N LYS A 21 12.64 11.47 13.93
CA LYS A 21 11.74 10.54 13.28
C LYS A 21 11.68 9.23 14.04
N GLN A 22 10.50 8.63 14.06
CA GLN A 22 10.28 7.31 14.64
C GLN A 22 9.78 6.37 13.55
N GLN A 23 10.47 5.26 13.34
CA GLN A 23 10.07 4.28 12.33
C GLN A 23 9.07 3.28 12.92
N TYR A 24 8.10 2.92 12.10
CA TYR A 24 7.11 1.88 12.41
C TYR A 24 7.08 0.85 11.30
N GLU A 25 6.86 -0.39 11.69
CA GLU A 25 6.56 -1.47 10.78
C GLU A 25 5.04 -1.64 10.76
N ILE A 26 4.45 -1.67 9.58
CA ILE A 26 2.99 -1.67 9.41
C ILE A 26 2.61 -2.84 8.51
N ALA A 27 1.52 -3.52 8.85
CA ALA A 27 0.98 -4.61 8.05
C ALA A 27 -0.52 -4.73 8.28
N PRO A 28 -1.26 -5.30 7.31
CA PRO A 28 -2.67 -5.59 7.56
C PRO A 28 -2.83 -6.63 8.66
N THR A 29 -3.89 -6.46 9.44
CA THR A 29 -4.19 -7.34 10.56
C THR A 29 -4.60 -8.73 10.06
N ASP A 30 -4.05 -9.78 10.68
CA ASP A 30 -4.41 -11.18 10.42
C ASP A 30 -4.19 -11.64 8.98
N VAL A 31 -3.22 -11.04 8.30
CA VAL A 31 -2.86 -11.41 6.93
C VAL A 31 -1.36 -11.66 6.86
N ASN A 32 -0.97 -12.82 6.33
CA ASN A 32 0.43 -13.17 6.10
C ASN A 32 0.79 -12.89 4.66
N GLY A 33 1.51 -11.79 4.45
CA GLY A 33 1.83 -11.37 3.11
C GLY A 33 0.64 -10.68 2.43
N PHE A 34 0.91 -9.71 1.61
CA PHE A 34 -0.13 -8.94 0.94
C PHE A 34 0.41 -8.34 -0.34
N PHE A 35 -0.47 -7.75 -1.13
CA PHE A 35 -0.08 -7.10 -2.37
C PHE A 35 -0.49 -5.64 -2.35
N LEU A 36 0.43 -4.79 -2.76
CA LEU A 36 0.19 -3.37 -2.94
C LEU A 36 -0.25 -3.12 -4.38
N ALA A 37 -1.21 -2.25 -4.55
CA ALA A 37 -1.64 -1.82 -5.88
C ALA A 37 -0.62 -0.86 -6.45
N GLY A 38 -0.16 -1.14 -7.66
CA GLY A 38 0.79 -0.29 -8.33
C GLY A 38 0.44 -0.06 -9.79
N ILE A 39 1.11 0.90 -10.37
CA ILE A 39 1.08 1.17 -11.80
C ILE A 39 2.51 1.21 -12.30
N TYR A 40 2.72 0.89 -13.57
CA TYR A 40 4.05 0.93 -14.13
C TYR A 40 4.05 1.40 -15.57
N ARG A 41 5.22 1.78 -16.02
CA ARG A 41 5.49 2.12 -17.41
C ARG A 41 6.91 1.69 -17.75
N ILE A 42 7.20 1.66 -19.03
CA ILE A 42 8.55 1.34 -19.50
C ILE A 42 9.25 2.66 -19.81
N GLU A 43 10.40 2.87 -19.19
CA GLU A 43 11.26 4.03 -19.45
C GLU A 43 12.63 3.53 -19.86
N GLN A 44 13.09 3.92 -21.04
CA GLN A 44 14.40 3.53 -21.57
C GLN A 44 14.63 2.01 -21.48
N GLY A 45 13.59 1.24 -21.85
CA GLY A 45 13.64 -0.21 -21.84
C GLY A 45 13.52 -0.88 -20.47
N ARG A 46 13.28 -0.12 -19.41
CA ARG A 46 13.16 -0.65 -18.05
C ARG A 46 11.78 -0.35 -17.47
N PRO A 47 11.19 -1.30 -16.75
CA PRO A 47 9.96 -1.00 -16.04
C PRO A 47 10.25 -0.12 -14.82
N VAL A 48 9.45 0.94 -14.67
CA VAL A 48 9.44 1.76 -13.47
C VAL A 48 8.01 1.75 -12.92
N PHE A 49 7.88 1.67 -11.63
CA PHE A 49 6.56 1.53 -11.01
C PHE A 49 6.38 2.52 -9.87
N SER A 50 5.13 2.77 -9.56
CA SER A 50 4.73 3.57 -8.41
C SER A 50 3.67 2.80 -7.62
N ILE A 51 3.78 2.85 -6.31
CA ILE A 51 2.77 2.30 -5.42
C ILE A 51 1.69 3.36 -5.25
N LEU A 52 0.43 2.97 -5.43
CA LEU A 52 -0.68 3.88 -5.20
C LEU A 52 -0.88 4.10 -3.71
N THR A 53 -1.18 5.33 -3.34
CA THR A 53 -1.42 5.69 -1.94
C THR A 53 -2.82 6.24 -1.78
N LYS A 54 -3.26 6.28 -0.54
CA LYS A 54 -4.56 6.79 -0.13
C LYS A 54 -4.43 7.49 1.22
N ASP A 55 -5.49 8.15 1.65
CA ASP A 55 -5.55 8.69 3.00
C ASP A 55 -5.43 7.54 4.01
N PRO A 56 -4.72 7.75 5.12
CA PRO A 56 -4.50 6.67 6.07
C PRO A 56 -5.79 6.31 6.81
N VAL A 57 -5.93 5.02 7.14
CA VAL A 57 -6.95 4.61 8.09
C VAL A 57 -6.61 5.19 9.46
N GLU A 58 -7.63 5.36 10.30
CA GLU A 58 -7.49 6.09 11.55
C GLU A 58 -6.39 5.54 12.47
N SER A 59 -6.26 4.22 12.54
CA SER A 59 -5.32 3.58 13.46
C SER A 59 -3.85 3.93 13.20
N ILE A 60 -3.50 4.30 11.97
CA ILE A 60 -2.11 4.63 11.61
C ILE A 60 -1.94 6.06 11.09
N ALA A 61 -2.98 6.88 11.21
CA ALA A 61 -2.93 8.27 10.74
C ALA A 61 -1.88 9.09 11.49
N PHE A 62 -1.57 8.73 12.74
CA PHE A 62 -0.56 9.44 13.52
C PHE A 62 0.86 9.21 13.00
N ILE A 63 1.08 8.15 12.20
CA ILE A 63 2.42 7.82 11.69
C ILE A 63 2.72 8.65 10.45
N HIS A 64 1.78 8.69 9.51
CA HIS A 64 2.00 9.39 8.24
C HIS A 64 0.66 9.75 7.61
N ASN A 65 0.66 10.78 6.77
CA ASN A 65 -0.57 11.30 6.15
C ASN A 65 -1.02 10.54 4.90
N ARG A 66 -0.27 9.52 4.49
CA ARG A 66 -0.64 8.63 3.37
C ARG A 66 -0.35 7.20 3.77
N MET A 67 -1.03 6.27 3.13
CA MET A 67 -0.73 4.85 3.24
C MET A 67 -0.83 4.20 1.87
N PRO A 68 -0.12 3.09 1.63
CA PRO A 68 -0.26 2.38 0.38
C PRO A 68 -1.63 1.72 0.28
N VAL A 69 -2.11 1.53 -0.95
CA VAL A 69 -3.33 0.77 -1.20
C VAL A 69 -2.97 -0.71 -1.13
N ILE A 70 -3.51 -1.40 -0.14
CA ILE A 70 -3.30 -2.84 0.07
C ILE A 70 -4.57 -3.54 -0.38
N LEU A 71 -4.47 -4.41 -1.39
CA LEU A 71 -5.64 -5.05 -1.95
C LEU A 71 -5.94 -6.37 -1.25
N PRO A 72 -7.23 -6.65 -0.98
CA PRO A 72 -7.61 -7.98 -0.55
C PRO A 72 -7.39 -8.98 -1.67
N LYS A 73 -7.19 -10.24 -1.31
CA LYS A 73 -6.92 -11.30 -2.27
C LYS A 73 -7.99 -11.35 -3.38
N GLU A 74 -9.23 -11.10 -3.02
CA GLU A 74 -10.38 -11.18 -3.94
C GLU A 74 -10.33 -10.08 -5.02
N ALA A 75 -9.62 -9.00 -4.79
CA ALA A 75 -9.55 -7.89 -5.72
C ALA A 75 -8.33 -7.94 -6.64
N MET A 76 -7.42 -8.87 -6.43
CA MET A 76 -6.15 -8.89 -7.14
C MET A 76 -6.32 -9.12 -8.65
N SER A 77 -7.09 -10.12 -9.02
CA SER A 77 -7.29 -10.43 -10.44
C SER A 77 -8.03 -9.30 -11.16
N ASP A 78 -8.98 -8.67 -10.48
CA ASP A 78 -9.72 -7.53 -11.05
C ASP A 78 -8.80 -6.33 -11.26
N TRP A 79 -7.88 -6.10 -10.33
CA TRP A 79 -6.92 -5.00 -10.47
C TRP A 79 -6.04 -5.18 -11.70
N LEU A 80 -5.63 -6.41 -11.99
CA LEU A 80 -4.78 -6.71 -13.15
C LEU A 80 -5.55 -6.68 -14.47
N ASN A 81 -6.87 -6.66 -14.42
CA ASN A 81 -7.70 -6.64 -15.63
C ASN A 81 -8.04 -5.19 -16.00
N PRO A 82 -7.51 -4.65 -17.12
CA PRO A 82 -7.73 -3.26 -17.49
C PRO A 82 -9.18 -2.92 -17.83
N ARG A 83 -10.05 -3.92 -17.99
CA ARG A 83 -11.47 -3.69 -18.25
C ARG A 83 -12.24 -3.25 -17.02
N PHE A 84 -11.73 -3.56 -15.81
CA PHE A 84 -12.41 -3.19 -14.59
C PHE A 84 -12.03 -1.79 -14.16
N ASN A 85 -12.99 -1.10 -13.55
CA ASN A 85 -12.80 0.26 -13.06
C ASN A 85 -11.83 0.25 -11.87
N GLY A 86 -10.69 0.92 -12.04
CA GLY A 86 -9.68 0.95 -10.99
C GLY A 86 -10.14 1.63 -9.72
N VAL A 87 -10.95 2.69 -9.82
CA VAL A 87 -11.44 3.43 -8.66
C VAL A 87 -12.30 2.53 -7.78
N GLU A 88 -13.18 1.73 -8.38
CA GLU A 88 -14.01 0.80 -7.63
C GLU A 88 -13.18 -0.27 -6.92
N ILE A 89 -12.16 -0.80 -7.61
CA ILE A 89 -11.28 -1.79 -7.03
C ILE A 89 -10.51 -1.21 -5.85
N LEU A 90 -9.99 0.00 -5.99
CA LEU A 90 -9.22 0.65 -4.92
C LEU A 90 -10.08 0.93 -3.68
N SER A 91 -11.38 1.10 -3.86
CA SER A 91 -12.28 1.31 -2.72
C SER A 91 -12.39 0.07 -1.82
N ALA A 92 -12.03 -1.11 -2.34
CA ALA A 92 -12.02 -2.35 -1.57
C ALA A 92 -10.74 -2.59 -0.78
N ALA A 93 -9.81 -1.62 -0.75
CA ALA A 93 -8.54 -1.75 -0.05
C ALA A 93 -8.73 -2.12 1.41
N LEU A 94 -7.78 -2.92 1.92
CA LEU A 94 -7.81 -3.35 3.32
C LEU A 94 -7.65 -2.15 4.24
N ARG A 95 -8.39 -2.17 5.35
CA ARG A 95 -8.47 -1.06 6.29
C ARG A 95 -7.93 -1.38 7.67
N LYS A 96 -7.89 -2.64 8.06
CA LYS A 96 -7.40 -3.04 9.39
C LYS A 96 -5.90 -3.20 9.36
N MET A 97 -5.20 -2.37 10.10
CA MET A 97 -3.74 -2.35 10.15
C MET A 97 -3.24 -2.55 11.57
N THR A 98 -2.13 -3.26 11.69
CA THR A 98 -1.35 -3.32 12.92
C THR A 98 -0.04 -2.61 12.69
N PHE A 99 0.56 -2.14 13.77
CA PHE A 99 1.85 -1.46 13.68
C PHE A 99 2.72 -1.82 14.86
N CYS A 100 4.04 -1.81 14.64
CA CYS A 100 5.05 -2.01 15.66
C CYS A 100 6.06 -0.89 15.58
N HIS A 101 6.44 -0.43 16.74
CA HIS A 101 7.49 0.56 16.91
C HIS A 101 8.83 -0.10 16.61
N CYS A 102 9.61 0.46 15.68
CA CYS A 102 10.95 -0.03 15.39
C CYS A 102 11.97 0.64 16.32
N GLN A 103 12.91 -0.11 16.75
CA GLN A 103 13.98 0.43 17.62
C GLN A 103 15.17 0.93 16.84
#